data_8f6ec6ce29f212a630984ed83bfa4672
#
_entry.id   8f6ec6ce29f212a630984ed83bfa4672
#
_cell.length_a   1.000
_cell.length_b   1.000
_cell.length_c   1.000
_cell.angle_alpha   90.00
_cell.angle_beta   90.00
_cell.angle_gamma   90.00
#
_symmetry.space_group_name_H-M   'P 1'
#
loop_
_entity.id
_entity.type
_entity.pdbx_description
1 polymer ?
#
loop_
_entity_poly.entity_id
_entity_poly.type
_entity_poly.pdbx_seq_one_letter_code
_entity_poly.pdbx_strand_id
1 'polypeptide(L)'
;MLDRLVSQRTKLTTYFVLNFLSVFFASYVSFKAVVFFSAYIFGIWFYSHKLKRVPFLGNFVSATLAIAPFFAVFVYYKNFDTVIFVHALFLFLLILAREMIKDLENMAGDMAQNYKTIPILYGAKFSKICISILIGLTLVPSFLLIEYFDVGYMYIYFIGCIFLLLGFLVLLVKSNSKKHYVWLHNILKLIIILGVFSILLINVDLVLNRIL
;
A
#
# COMPACT_ATOMS: atom_id res chain seq x y z
N MET A 1 1.42 -12.76 20.41
CA MET A 1 0.75 -12.55 21.71
C MET A 1 -0.77 -12.56 21.57
N LEU A 2 -1.37 -11.89 20.60
CA LEU A 2 -2.84 -11.89 20.33
C LEU A 2 -3.40 -13.29 20.01
N ASP A 3 -2.62 -14.18 19.41
CA ASP A 3 -3.07 -15.55 19.08
C ASP A 3 -3.42 -16.42 20.29
N ARG A 4 -2.95 -16.06 21.47
CA ARG A 4 -3.28 -16.76 22.72
C ARG A 4 -4.56 -16.26 23.40
N LEU A 5 -5.04 -15.07 23.03
CA LEU A 5 -6.17 -14.40 23.69
C LEU A 5 -7.52 -14.66 23.02
N VAL A 6 -7.51 -15.03 21.73
CA VAL A 6 -8.77 -15.20 20.96
C VAL A 6 -8.81 -16.60 20.35
N SER A 7 -9.91 -17.32 20.59
CA SER A 7 -10.08 -18.69 20.06
C SER A 7 -10.14 -18.68 18.50
N GLN A 8 -9.69 -19.75 17.86
CA GLN A 8 -9.74 -19.92 16.40
C GLN A 8 -11.20 -19.81 15.89
N ARG A 9 -12.16 -20.34 16.66
CA ARG A 9 -13.57 -20.25 16.34
C ARG A 9 -14.05 -18.81 16.29
N THR A 10 -13.68 -18.00 17.29
CA THR A 10 -14.03 -16.57 17.33
C THR A 10 -13.45 -15.82 16.14
N LYS A 11 -12.17 -16.08 15.78
CA LYS A 11 -11.53 -15.44 14.62
C LYS A 11 -12.28 -15.75 13.32
N LEU A 12 -12.62 -17.02 13.09
CA LEU A 12 -13.36 -17.44 11.90
C LEU A 12 -14.77 -16.86 11.87
N THR A 13 -15.52 -16.90 12.98
CA THR A 13 -16.86 -16.31 13.05
C THR A 13 -16.83 -14.82 12.76
N THR A 14 -15.91 -14.09 13.39
CA THR A 14 -15.74 -12.64 13.14
C THR A 14 -15.41 -12.37 11.66
N TYR A 15 -14.52 -13.15 11.06
CA TYR A 15 -14.17 -13.03 9.65
C TYR A 15 -15.41 -13.20 8.74
N PHE A 16 -16.19 -14.25 8.93
CA PHE A 16 -17.39 -14.48 8.11
C PHE A 16 -18.47 -13.43 8.33
N VAL A 17 -18.69 -13.01 9.57
CA VAL A 17 -19.67 -11.95 9.89
C VAL A 17 -19.28 -10.63 9.22
N LEU A 18 -18.03 -10.22 9.33
CA LEU A 18 -17.57 -8.97 8.71
C LEU A 18 -17.64 -9.00 7.18
N ASN A 19 -17.26 -10.12 6.56
CA ASN A 19 -17.39 -10.29 5.10
C ASN A 19 -18.86 -10.26 4.65
N PHE A 20 -19.74 -10.92 5.38
CA PHE A 20 -21.19 -10.88 5.11
C PHE A 20 -21.72 -9.44 5.20
N LEU A 21 -21.39 -8.72 6.28
CA LEU A 21 -21.80 -7.33 6.46
C LEU A 21 -21.26 -6.42 5.34
N SER A 22 -20.01 -6.62 4.89
CA SER A 22 -19.44 -5.87 3.77
C SER A 22 -20.26 -6.04 2.49
N VAL A 23 -20.61 -7.26 2.12
CA VAL A 23 -21.42 -7.55 0.93
C VAL A 23 -22.85 -7.06 1.10
N PHE A 24 -23.41 -7.21 2.30
CA PHE A 24 -24.75 -6.73 2.64
C PHE A 24 -24.84 -5.20 2.47
N PHE A 25 -23.92 -4.43 3.04
CA PHE A 25 -23.92 -2.98 2.86
C PHE A 25 -23.61 -2.57 1.41
N ALA A 26 -22.75 -3.31 0.69
CA ALA A 26 -22.50 -3.06 -0.72
C ALA A 26 -23.78 -3.18 -1.57
N SER A 27 -24.75 -4.03 -1.19
CA SER A 27 -26.00 -4.19 -1.91
C SER A 27 -26.89 -2.92 -1.89
N TYR A 28 -26.77 -2.08 -0.88
CA TYR A 28 -27.45 -0.78 -0.81
C TYR A 28 -26.82 0.27 -1.74
N VAL A 29 -25.57 0.08 -2.13
CA VAL A 29 -24.87 1.02 -3.03
C VAL A 29 -25.17 0.71 -4.48
N SER A 30 -24.84 -0.50 -4.94
CA SER A 30 -25.14 -0.98 -6.29
C SER A 30 -24.74 -2.45 -6.47
N PHE A 31 -25.30 -3.09 -7.51
CA PHE A 31 -24.86 -4.44 -7.91
C PHE A 31 -23.36 -4.50 -8.25
N LYS A 32 -22.81 -3.43 -8.87
CA LYS A 32 -21.37 -3.33 -9.17
C LYS A 32 -20.52 -3.35 -7.89
N ALA A 33 -20.97 -2.69 -6.83
CA ALA A 33 -20.30 -2.71 -5.54
C ALA A 33 -20.30 -4.12 -4.93
N VAL A 34 -21.42 -4.85 -5.02
CA VAL A 34 -21.51 -6.26 -4.56
C VAL A 34 -20.48 -7.13 -5.28
N VAL A 35 -20.41 -7.03 -6.61
CA VAL A 35 -19.45 -7.81 -7.41
C VAL A 35 -18.00 -7.45 -7.02
N PHE A 36 -17.71 -6.14 -6.89
CA PHE A 36 -16.38 -5.69 -6.49
C PHE A 36 -15.98 -6.23 -5.11
N PHE A 37 -16.80 -6.05 -4.07
CA PHE A 37 -16.47 -6.50 -2.72
C PHE A 37 -16.37 -8.02 -2.63
N SER A 38 -17.21 -8.77 -3.34
CA SER A 38 -17.12 -10.23 -3.39
C SER A 38 -15.82 -10.70 -4.03
N ALA A 39 -15.43 -10.11 -5.17
CA ALA A 39 -14.17 -10.41 -5.84
C ALA A 39 -12.96 -10.00 -4.98
N TYR A 40 -13.04 -8.86 -4.29
CA TYR A 40 -12.00 -8.34 -3.42
C TYR A 40 -11.78 -9.24 -2.19
N ILE A 41 -12.85 -9.69 -1.53
CA ILE A 41 -12.79 -10.65 -0.41
C ILE A 41 -12.16 -11.97 -0.87
N PHE A 42 -12.58 -12.48 -2.04
CA PHE A 42 -11.96 -13.66 -2.63
C PHE A 42 -10.48 -13.44 -2.93
N GLY A 43 -10.11 -12.30 -3.50
CA GLY A 43 -8.72 -11.92 -3.79
C GLY A 43 -7.83 -11.91 -2.55
N ILE A 44 -8.30 -11.31 -1.44
CA ILE A 44 -7.59 -11.29 -0.16
C ILE A 44 -7.43 -12.71 0.40
N TRP A 45 -8.49 -13.54 0.33
CA TRP A 45 -8.44 -14.92 0.77
C TRP A 45 -7.42 -15.73 -0.05
N PHE A 46 -7.49 -15.64 -1.38
CA PHE A 46 -6.59 -16.34 -2.30
C PHE A 46 -5.11 -15.90 -2.12
N TYR A 47 -4.89 -14.60 -1.97
CA TYR A 47 -3.58 -14.05 -1.63
C TYR A 47 -3.04 -14.67 -0.33
N SER A 48 -3.83 -14.65 0.73
CA SER A 48 -3.41 -15.13 2.05
C SER A 48 -3.07 -16.63 2.06
N HIS A 49 -3.79 -17.45 1.27
CA HIS A 49 -3.61 -18.89 1.25
C HIS A 49 -2.50 -19.36 0.32
N LYS A 50 -2.35 -18.72 -0.86
CA LYS A 50 -1.44 -19.21 -1.91
C LYS A 50 -0.35 -18.22 -2.27
N LEU A 51 -0.71 -16.97 -2.59
CA LEU A 51 0.20 -16.04 -3.24
C LEU A 51 1.22 -15.41 -2.30
N LYS A 52 0.87 -15.23 -1.02
CA LYS A 52 1.78 -14.67 -0.01
C LYS A 52 3.12 -15.42 0.10
N ARG A 53 3.16 -16.70 -0.29
CA ARG A 53 4.36 -17.55 -0.22
C ARG A 53 5.25 -17.47 -1.46
N VAL A 54 4.78 -16.79 -2.50
CA VAL A 54 5.49 -16.71 -3.79
C VAL A 54 6.28 -15.42 -3.85
N PRO A 55 7.62 -15.48 -4.05
CA PRO A 55 8.46 -14.28 -4.11
C PRO A 55 8.02 -13.38 -5.27
N PHE A 56 8.21 -12.10 -5.15
CA PHE A 56 7.78 -11.04 -6.08
C PHE A 56 6.26 -10.97 -6.28
N LEU A 57 5.63 -12.09 -6.68
CA LEU A 57 4.19 -12.13 -6.94
C LEU A 57 3.38 -11.81 -5.68
N GLY A 58 3.82 -12.32 -4.51
CA GLY A 58 3.19 -12.00 -3.23
C GLY A 58 3.18 -10.50 -2.94
N ASN A 59 4.33 -9.85 -3.07
CA ASN A 59 4.44 -8.40 -2.84
C ASN A 59 3.63 -7.59 -3.87
N PHE A 60 3.69 -7.98 -5.15
CA PHE A 60 2.94 -7.34 -6.22
C PHE A 60 1.42 -7.43 -5.99
N VAL A 61 0.90 -8.63 -5.71
CA VAL A 61 -0.53 -8.85 -5.46
C VAL A 61 -0.96 -8.15 -4.16
N SER A 62 -0.12 -8.14 -3.11
CA SER A 62 -0.41 -7.38 -1.88
C SER A 62 -0.57 -5.89 -2.17
N ALA A 63 0.35 -5.31 -2.94
CA ALA A 63 0.27 -3.90 -3.33
C ALA A 63 -0.97 -3.61 -4.21
N THR A 64 -1.28 -4.49 -5.17
CA THR A 64 -2.46 -4.38 -6.02
C THR A 64 -3.76 -4.42 -5.19
N LEU A 65 -3.87 -5.35 -4.26
CA LEU A 65 -5.03 -5.43 -3.37
C LEU A 65 -5.14 -4.19 -2.47
N ALA A 66 -4.02 -3.63 -2.02
CA ALA A 66 -4.04 -2.44 -1.17
C ALA A 66 -4.53 -1.19 -1.90
N ILE A 67 -4.27 -1.04 -3.22
CA ILE A 67 -4.76 0.09 -4.01
C ILE A 67 -6.11 -0.17 -4.68
N ALA A 68 -6.60 -1.41 -4.74
CA ALA A 68 -7.85 -1.76 -5.41
C ALA A 68 -9.08 -0.96 -4.93
N PRO A 69 -9.28 -0.67 -3.63
CA PRO A 69 -10.37 0.19 -3.18
C PRO A 69 -10.31 1.62 -3.72
N PHE A 70 -9.10 2.17 -3.89
CA PHE A 70 -8.89 3.47 -4.51
C PHE A 70 -9.41 3.46 -5.96
N PHE A 71 -9.02 2.47 -6.76
CA PHE A 71 -9.51 2.34 -8.12
C PHE A 71 -11.02 2.08 -8.21
N ALA A 72 -11.60 1.33 -7.27
CA ALA A 72 -13.03 1.06 -7.25
C ALA A 72 -13.87 2.34 -7.22
N VAL A 73 -13.44 3.36 -6.47
CA VAL A 73 -14.11 4.67 -6.40
C VAL A 73 -14.09 5.35 -7.77
N PHE A 74 -12.95 5.39 -8.45
CA PHE A 74 -12.84 6.05 -9.76
C PHE A 74 -13.62 5.32 -10.86
N VAL A 75 -13.60 3.98 -10.84
CA VAL A 75 -14.43 3.18 -11.77
C VAL A 75 -15.92 3.39 -11.50
N TYR A 76 -16.31 3.52 -10.24
CA TYR A 76 -17.71 3.77 -9.87
C TYR A 76 -18.20 5.12 -10.40
N TYR A 77 -17.40 6.18 -10.24
CA TYR A 77 -17.72 7.54 -10.73
C TYR A 77 -17.35 7.77 -12.20
N LYS A 78 -16.79 6.76 -12.90
CA LYS A 78 -16.33 6.86 -14.30
C LYS A 78 -15.31 7.99 -14.52
N ASN A 79 -14.50 8.29 -13.53
CA ASN A 79 -13.42 9.27 -13.66
C ASN A 79 -12.12 8.53 -14.02
N PHE A 80 -11.62 8.76 -15.24
CA PHE A 80 -10.43 8.10 -15.80
C PHE A 80 -9.36 9.12 -16.22
N ASP A 81 -9.26 10.24 -15.52
CA ASP A 81 -8.25 11.25 -15.79
C ASP A 81 -6.83 10.68 -15.59
N THR A 82 -5.91 11.06 -16.48
CA THR A 82 -4.52 10.57 -16.47
C THR A 82 -3.83 10.85 -15.13
N VAL A 83 -4.13 11.99 -14.49
CA VAL A 83 -3.59 12.36 -13.18
C VAL A 83 -3.85 11.30 -12.11
N ILE A 84 -5.03 10.64 -12.15
CA ILE A 84 -5.43 9.59 -11.23
C ILE A 84 -4.51 8.36 -11.38
N PHE A 85 -4.20 7.98 -12.62
CA PHE A 85 -3.32 6.85 -12.89
C PHE A 85 -1.88 7.12 -12.44
N VAL A 86 -1.41 8.36 -12.58
CA VAL A 86 -0.07 8.74 -12.10
C VAL A 86 -0.01 8.74 -10.58
N HIS A 87 -1.04 9.23 -9.87
CA HIS A 87 -1.16 9.10 -8.41
C HIS A 87 -1.22 7.63 -7.98
N ALA A 88 -1.99 6.81 -8.69
CA ALA A 88 -2.10 5.39 -8.40
C ALA A 88 -0.77 4.67 -8.60
N LEU A 89 0.00 5.00 -9.64
CA LEU A 89 1.34 4.46 -9.87
C LEU A 89 2.30 4.85 -8.73
N PHE A 90 2.29 6.12 -8.31
CA PHE A 90 3.05 6.60 -7.17
C PHE A 90 2.73 5.80 -5.90
N LEU A 91 1.44 5.68 -5.57
CA LEU A 91 0.99 4.95 -4.39
C LEU A 91 1.31 3.45 -4.48
N PHE A 92 1.14 2.84 -5.64
CA PHE A 92 1.47 1.43 -5.89
C PHE A 92 2.95 1.13 -5.62
N LEU A 93 3.86 1.95 -6.17
CA LEU A 93 5.29 1.77 -6.01
C LEU A 93 5.71 1.93 -4.55
N LEU A 94 5.13 2.91 -3.82
CA LEU A 94 5.36 3.08 -2.38
C LEU A 94 4.90 1.88 -1.57
N ILE A 95 3.69 1.37 -1.84
CA ILE A 95 3.14 0.22 -1.13
C ILE A 95 3.97 -1.02 -1.45
N LEU A 96 4.37 -1.21 -2.70
CA LEU A 96 5.20 -2.34 -3.11
C LEU A 96 6.56 -2.32 -2.40
N ALA A 97 7.23 -1.15 -2.34
CA ALA A 97 8.47 -0.99 -1.59
C ALA A 97 8.26 -1.26 -0.09
N ARG A 98 7.13 -0.81 0.48
CA ARG A 98 6.77 -1.04 1.88
C ARG A 98 6.55 -2.53 2.17
N GLU A 99 5.88 -3.29 1.30
CA GLU A 99 5.70 -4.74 1.47
C GLU A 99 7.05 -5.47 1.44
N MET A 100 7.98 -5.06 0.57
CA MET A 100 9.32 -5.65 0.54
C MET A 100 10.16 -5.31 1.80
N ILE A 101 10.03 -4.10 2.37
CA ILE A 101 10.64 -3.75 3.66
C ILE A 101 10.07 -4.61 4.79
N LYS A 102 8.77 -4.85 4.79
CA LYS A 102 8.09 -5.71 5.76
C LYS A 102 8.59 -7.15 5.70
N ASP A 103 8.92 -7.67 4.52
CA ASP A 103 9.54 -8.99 4.39
C ASP A 103 10.96 -9.01 5.01
N LEU A 104 11.75 -7.94 4.84
CA LEU A 104 13.04 -7.79 5.54
C LEU A 104 12.88 -7.71 7.07
N GLU A 105 11.85 -7.03 7.55
CA GLU A 105 11.52 -6.94 8.98
C GLU A 105 11.14 -8.30 9.57
N ASN A 106 10.43 -9.13 8.80
CA ASN A 106 9.83 -10.37 9.28
C ASN A 106 10.57 -11.65 8.86
N MET A 107 11.79 -11.56 8.34
CA MET A 107 12.57 -12.71 7.85
C MET A 107 12.54 -13.94 8.78
N ALA A 108 12.72 -13.73 10.09
CA ALA A 108 12.72 -14.84 11.05
C ALA A 108 11.35 -15.53 11.16
N GLY A 109 10.25 -14.75 11.11
CA GLY A 109 8.89 -15.28 11.15
C GLY A 109 8.51 -15.99 9.84
N ASP A 110 8.91 -15.44 8.71
CA ASP A 110 8.65 -16.01 7.40
C ASP A 110 9.43 -17.33 7.21
N MET A 111 10.69 -17.40 7.70
CA MET A 111 11.48 -18.61 7.69
C MET A 111 10.82 -19.71 8.54
N ALA A 112 10.31 -19.38 9.74
CA ALA A 112 9.61 -20.32 10.61
C ALA A 112 8.30 -20.85 10.02
N GLN A 113 7.69 -20.10 9.08
CA GLN A 113 6.46 -20.49 8.38
C GLN A 113 6.72 -21.10 7.00
N ASN A 114 7.99 -21.35 6.64
CA ASN A 114 8.40 -21.84 5.31
C ASN A 114 7.91 -20.95 4.14
N TYR A 115 7.82 -19.62 4.35
CA TYR A 115 7.51 -18.69 3.28
C TYR A 115 8.76 -18.42 2.44
N LYS A 116 8.59 -18.42 1.12
CA LYS A 116 9.64 -18.15 0.16
C LYS A 116 9.66 -16.68 -0.24
N THR A 117 9.82 -15.78 0.73
CA THR A 117 9.93 -14.34 0.46
C THR A 117 11.27 -13.99 -0.20
N ILE A 118 11.33 -12.81 -0.83
CA ILE A 118 12.55 -12.36 -1.55
C ILE A 118 13.80 -12.37 -0.64
N PRO A 119 13.75 -11.82 0.60
CA PRO A 119 14.93 -11.83 1.45
C PRO A 119 15.35 -13.22 1.93
N ILE A 120 14.43 -14.19 2.01
CA ILE A 120 14.76 -15.57 2.37
C ILE A 120 15.47 -16.29 1.22
N LEU A 121 15.01 -16.10 -0.02
CA LEU A 121 15.56 -16.80 -1.19
C LEU A 121 16.84 -16.14 -1.73
N TYR A 122 16.86 -14.81 -1.78
CA TYR A 122 17.92 -14.06 -2.45
C TYR A 122 18.77 -13.21 -1.50
N GLY A 123 18.44 -13.23 -0.21
CA GLY A 123 19.14 -12.48 0.81
C GLY A 123 18.73 -11.01 0.94
N ALA A 124 19.12 -10.41 2.07
CA ALA A 124 18.76 -9.03 2.40
C ALA A 124 19.40 -8.00 1.44
N LYS A 125 20.61 -8.28 0.94
CA LYS A 125 21.32 -7.36 0.02
C LYS A 125 20.55 -7.21 -1.29
N PHE A 126 20.11 -8.30 -1.89
CA PHE A 126 19.32 -8.29 -3.12
C PHE A 126 17.97 -7.57 -2.92
N SER A 127 17.28 -7.85 -1.80
CA SER A 127 16.03 -7.16 -1.45
C SER A 127 16.20 -5.65 -1.35
N LYS A 128 17.29 -5.16 -0.73
CA LYS A 128 17.60 -3.73 -0.66
C LYS A 128 17.81 -3.11 -2.04
N ILE A 129 18.47 -3.81 -2.97
CA ILE A 129 18.65 -3.35 -4.35
C ILE A 129 17.28 -3.20 -5.03
N CYS A 130 16.42 -4.22 -4.95
CA CYS A 130 15.07 -4.15 -5.50
C CYS A 130 14.25 -2.98 -4.92
N ILE A 131 14.30 -2.78 -3.60
CA ILE A 131 13.63 -1.66 -2.92
C ILE A 131 14.20 -0.32 -3.40
N SER A 132 15.53 -0.21 -3.55
CA SER A 132 16.16 1.03 -4.06
C SER A 132 15.71 1.36 -5.48
N ILE A 133 15.55 0.36 -6.35
CA ILE A 133 15.02 0.54 -7.70
C ILE A 133 13.57 1.02 -7.64
N LEU A 134 12.71 0.42 -6.81
CA LEU A 134 11.32 0.83 -6.65
C LEU A 134 11.21 2.28 -6.15
N ILE A 135 12.02 2.65 -5.15
CA ILE A 135 12.05 4.03 -4.65
C ILE A 135 12.52 5.00 -5.74
N GLY A 136 13.54 4.64 -6.53
CA GLY A 136 13.98 5.42 -7.68
C GLY A 136 12.86 5.59 -8.72
N LEU A 137 12.14 4.51 -9.03
CA LEU A 137 10.98 4.56 -9.93
C LEU A 137 9.84 5.43 -9.38
N THR A 138 9.67 5.51 -8.05
CA THR A 138 8.64 6.36 -7.42
C THR A 138 8.92 7.85 -7.62
N LEU A 139 10.17 8.25 -7.82
CA LEU A 139 10.52 9.65 -8.10
C LEU A 139 9.95 10.13 -9.45
N VAL A 140 9.75 9.21 -10.43
CA VAL A 140 9.21 9.56 -11.75
C VAL A 140 7.78 10.09 -11.65
N PRO A 141 6.78 9.34 -11.12
CA PRO A 141 5.43 9.87 -10.96
C PRO A 141 5.37 11.08 -10.02
N SER A 142 6.26 11.18 -9.00
CA SER A 142 6.34 12.38 -8.15
C SER A 142 6.70 13.61 -8.96
N PHE A 143 7.70 13.52 -9.83
CA PHE A 143 8.11 14.60 -10.71
C PHE A 143 7.03 14.97 -11.73
N LEU A 144 6.39 13.97 -12.36
CA LEU A 144 5.30 14.19 -13.30
C LEU A 144 4.13 14.94 -12.64
N LEU A 145 3.78 14.60 -11.38
CA LEU A 145 2.70 15.25 -10.65
C LEU A 145 3.02 16.70 -10.27
N ILE A 146 4.29 17.05 -10.10
CA ILE A 146 4.71 18.41 -9.81
C ILE A 146 4.70 19.28 -11.07
N GLU A 147 5.22 18.76 -12.21
CA GLU A 147 5.53 19.56 -13.39
C GLU A 147 4.40 19.59 -14.43
N TYR A 148 3.67 18.46 -14.61
CA TYR A 148 2.77 18.30 -15.74
C TYR A 148 1.28 18.30 -15.36
N PHE A 149 0.98 18.19 -14.04
CA PHE A 149 -0.41 18.15 -13.59
C PHE A 149 -0.69 19.28 -12.59
N ASP A 150 -1.85 19.92 -12.76
CA ASP A 150 -2.33 20.88 -11.77
C ASP A 150 -2.91 20.13 -10.56
N VAL A 151 -2.04 19.93 -9.54
CA VAL A 151 -2.39 19.26 -8.28
C VAL A 151 -2.60 20.26 -7.15
N GLY A 152 -2.81 21.55 -7.45
CA GLY A 152 -2.94 22.61 -6.44
C GLY A 152 -1.75 22.61 -5.48
N TYR A 153 -1.96 22.95 -4.22
CA TYR A 153 -0.89 22.96 -3.20
C TYR A 153 -0.37 21.56 -2.81
N MET A 154 -0.92 20.47 -3.34
CA MET A 154 -0.41 19.12 -3.09
C MET A 154 1.01 18.91 -3.63
N TYR A 155 1.51 19.77 -4.55
CA TYR A 155 2.90 19.72 -5.02
C TYR A 155 3.90 19.80 -3.86
N ILE A 156 3.58 20.54 -2.77
CA ILE A 156 4.43 20.65 -1.57
C ILE A 156 4.64 19.28 -0.93
N TYR A 157 3.59 18.45 -0.89
CA TYR A 157 3.69 17.07 -0.41
C TYR A 157 4.67 16.26 -1.28
N PHE A 158 4.58 16.35 -2.61
CA PHE A 158 5.48 15.59 -3.50
C PHE A 158 6.92 16.04 -3.38
N ILE A 159 7.20 17.35 -3.24
CA ILE A 159 8.54 17.85 -2.96
C ILE A 159 9.05 17.25 -1.64
N GLY A 160 8.27 17.32 -0.57
CA GLY A 160 8.62 16.70 0.71
C GLY A 160 8.88 15.20 0.61
N CYS A 161 8.06 14.48 -0.19
CA CYS A 161 8.26 13.05 -0.46
C CYS A 161 9.60 12.77 -1.13
N ILE A 162 10.01 13.55 -2.13
CA ILE A 162 11.29 13.36 -2.81
C ILE A 162 12.44 13.43 -1.79
N PHE A 163 12.47 14.44 -0.91
CA PHE A 163 13.49 14.55 0.13
C PHE A 163 13.46 13.38 1.12
N LEU A 164 12.27 12.97 1.56
CA LEU A 164 12.10 11.81 2.46
C LEU A 164 12.55 10.51 1.81
N LEU A 165 12.25 10.29 0.53
CA LEU A 165 12.63 9.08 -0.21
C LEU A 165 14.14 9.04 -0.47
N LEU A 166 14.78 10.17 -0.74
CA LEU A 166 16.24 10.24 -0.85
C LEU A 166 16.92 9.92 0.50
N GLY A 167 16.41 10.49 1.59
CA GLY A 167 16.87 10.15 2.95
C GLY A 167 16.64 8.67 3.29
N PHE A 168 15.49 8.12 2.89
CA PHE A 168 15.17 6.70 3.03
C PHE A 168 16.19 5.80 2.34
N LEU A 169 16.63 6.12 1.12
CA LEU A 169 17.64 5.34 0.40
C LEU A 169 18.98 5.28 1.17
N VAL A 170 19.42 6.40 1.72
CA VAL A 170 20.65 6.46 2.55
C VAL A 170 20.52 5.56 3.78
N LEU A 171 19.38 5.63 4.47
CA LEU A 171 19.10 4.80 5.64
C LEU A 171 18.98 3.31 5.28
N LEU A 172 18.37 2.99 4.13
CA LEU A 172 18.22 1.61 3.65
C LEU A 172 19.58 0.95 3.43
N VAL A 173 20.53 1.61 2.80
CA VAL A 173 21.89 1.08 2.57
C VAL A 173 22.57 0.75 3.90
N LYS A 174 22.46 1.63 4.89
CA LYS A 174 23.08 1.49 6.22
C LYS A 174 22.33 0.52 7.15
N SER A 175 21.10 0.12 6.79
CA SER A 175 20.26 -0.74 7.65
C SER A 175 20.75 -2.17 7.66
N ASN A 176 20.97 -2.77 8.86
CA ASN A 176 21.40 -4.16 9.00
C ASN A 176 20.70 -4.90 10.16
N SER A 177 19.66 -4.30 10.75
CA SER A 177 18.95 -4.89 11.89
C SER A 177 17.44 -4.77 11.72
N LYS A 178 16.69 -5.64 12.40
CA LYS A 178 15.22 -5.59 12.43
C LYS A 178 14.71 -4.21 12.86
N LYS A 179 15.35 -3.56 13.84
CA LYS A 179 14.95 -2.22 14.30
C LYS A 179 15.04 -1.18 13.18
N HIS A 180 16.09 -1.23 12.35
CA HIS A 180 16.24 -0.34 11.20
C HIS A 180 15.12 -0.58 10.17
N TYR A 181 14.76 -1.84 9.87
CA TYR A 181 13.68 -2.16 8.94
C TYR A 181 12.31 -1.69 9.44
N VAL A 182 12.03 -1.82 10.75
CA VAL A 182 10.83 -1.25 11.39
C VAL A 182 10.77 0.28 11.20
N TRP A 183 11.89 0.97 11.38
CA TRP A 183 11.98 2.41 11.16
C TRP A 183 11.69 2.79 9.72
N LEU A 184 12.32 2.11 8.76
CA LEU A 184 12.09 2.31 7.32
C LEU A 184 10.63 2.01 6.94
N HIS A 185 10.05 0.94 7.47
CA HIS A 185 8.63 0.62 7.29
C HIS A 185 7.73 1.77 7.76
N ASN A 186 8.02 2.35 8.93
CA ASN A 186 7.24 3.45 9.49
C ASN A 186 7.41 4.75 8.68
N ILE A 187 8.58 5.03 8.11
CA ILE A 187 8.78 6.18 7.22
C ILE A 187 7.87 6.06 5.99
N LEU A 188 7.86 4.91 5.30
CA LEU A 188 6.97 4.72 4.15
C LEU A 188 5.50 4.81 4.53
N LYS A 189 5.14 4.28 5.71
CA LYS A 189 3.78 4.39 6.25
C LYS A 189 3.38 5.85 6.49
N LEU A 190 4.29 6.66 7.05
CA LEU A 190 4.08 8.08 7.26
C LEU A 190 3.86 8.81 5.94
N ILE A 191 4.69 8.54 4.92
CA ILE A 191 4.53 9.13 3.58
C ILE A 191 3.14 8.80 3.02
N ILE A 192 2.68 7.56 3.09
CA ILE A 192 1.36 7.15 2.61
C ILE A 192 0.24 7.87 3.37
N ILE A 193 0.33 7.96 4.70
CA ILE A 193 -0.67 8.65 5.53
C ILE A 193 -0.71 10.16 5.17
N LEU A 194 0.44 10.81 5.08
CA LEU A 194 0.52 12.22 4.69
C LEU A 194 -0.04 12.44 3.28
N GLY A 195 0.12 11.46 2.36
CA GLY A 195 -0.47 11.49 1.03
C GLY A 195 -2.00 11.51 1.04
N VAL A 196 -2.62 10.76 1.93
CA VAL A 196 -4.09 10.79 2.11
C VAL A 196 -4.56 12.17 2.57
N PHE A 197 -3.89 12.78 3.54
CA PHE A 197 -4.24 14.12 4.01
C PHE A 197 -3.91 15.22 3.00
N SER A 198 -2.88 15.04 2.18
CA SER A 198 -2.50 16.04 1.16
C SER A 198 -3.52 16.20 0.04
N ILE A 199 -4.47 15.25 -0.13
CA ILE A 199 -5.59 15.39 -1.06
C ILE A 199 -6.42 16.65 -0.77
N LEU A 200 -6.51 17.07 0.50
CA LEU A 200 -7.18 18.31 0.90
C LEU A 200 -6.50 19.57 0.33
N LEU A 201 -5.23 19.46 -0.07
CA LEU A 201 -4.47 20.57 -0.65
C LEU A 201 -4.70 20.77 -2.15
N ILE A 202 -5.41 19.86 -2.82
CA ILE A 202 -5.71 19.98 -4.26
C ILE A 202 -6.64 21.18 -4.50
N ASN A 203 -7.62 21.38 -3.61
CA ASN A 203 -8.64 22.43 -3.77
C ASN A 203 -8.95 23.08 -2.43
N VAL A 204 -8.02 23.88 -1.92
CA VAL A 204 -8.11 24.51 -0.59
C VAL A 204 -9.32 25.43 -0.49
N ASP A 205 -9.63 26.19 -1.55
CA ASP A 205 -10.77 27.11 -1.57
C ASP A 205 -12.11 26.38 -1.44
N LEU A 206 -12.27 25.22 -2.08
CA LEU A 206 -13.47 24.39 -1.92
C LEU A 206 -13.62 23.83 -0.50
N VAL A 207 -12.51 23.49 0.14
CA VAL A 207 -12.51 22.98 1.52
C VAL A 207 -12.86 24.11 2.49
N LEU A 208 -12.24 25.27 2.35
CA LEU A 208 -12.49 26.43 3.22
C LEU A 208 -13.95 26.93 3.11
N ASN A 209 -14.49 27.04 1.88
CA ASN A 209 -15.86 27.47 1.65
C ASN A 209 -16.94 26.47 2.15
N ARG A 210 -16.58 25.25 2.52
CA ARG A 210 -17.50 24.28 3.13
C ARG A 210 -17.42 24.22 4.64
N ILE A 211 -16.34 24.72 5.23
CA ILE A 211 -16.09 24.68 6.69
C ILE A 211 -16.49 26.02 7.33
N LEU A 212 -16.34 27.13 6.60
CA LEU A 212 -16.78 28.47 7.00
C LEU A 212 -18.20 28.76 6.53
#